data_8156ac2cb8c0d0f82a9183edc133f9f5
#
_entry.id   8156ac2cb8c0d0f82a9183edc133f9f5
#
_cell.length_a   1.000
_cell.length_b   1.000
_cell.length_c   1.000
_cell.angle_alpha   90.00
_cell.angle_beta   90.00
_cell.angle_gamma   90.00
#
_symmetry.space_group_name_H-M   'P 1'
#
loop_
_entity.id
_entity.type
_entity.pdbx_description
1 polymer ?
#
loop_
_entity_poly.entity_id
_entity_poly.type
_entity_poly.pdbx_seq_one_letter_code
_entity_poly.pdbx_strand_id
1 'polypeptide(L)'
;AKQNVRGEKNSIKKGIPRIMMGALKNNAENSSSRLSSIHTEKTEKLQAEMSGIKSSLPQTDKLKTDFNASHLHVGKVLVKAKDVNFHYPSLAASPMETTRPEAVKELWSSSLTFQLRSGDRLSLKGKNGSGKTTLLKLIMGELHPTGGVMERADFTSVYLDQEYSLVRNERSVLQQAEAFNHRHLPEHEMKTILNRYLFPHDVWNKPCSKLSGGEKMRLSFCCLMIADNTPDMFILDEPTNNLDIESIEIITATIRDYAGTVIAISHDREFLKDTGIEREILLE
;
A
#
# COMPACT_ATOMS: atom_id res chain seq x y z
N ALA A 1 22.60 -22.07 -10.80
CA ALA A 1 22.55 -23.32 -11.59
C ALA A 1 22.69 -23.06 -13.10
N LYS A 2 21.96 -22.10 -13.72
CA LYS A 2 22.06 -21.83 -15.17
C LYS A 2 23.40 -21.25 -15.64
N GLN A 3 24.12 -20.51 -14.81
CA GLN A 3 25.44 -19.94 -15.17
C GLN A 3 26.56 -21.00 -15.14
N ASN A 4 26.52 -21.94 -14.22
CA ASN A 4 27.50 -23.04 -14.15
C ASN A 4 27.42 -23.98 -15.37
N VAL A 5 26.19 -24.30 -15.82
CA VAL A 5 25.97 -25.14 -17.01
C VAL A 5 26.45 -24.46 -18.30
N ARG A 6 26.39 -23.12 -18.37
CA ARG A 6 26.87 -22.35 -19.55
C ARG A 6 28.41 -22.26 -19.58
N GLY A 7 29.06 -22.24 -18.42
CA GLY A 7 30.52 -22.30 -18.29
C GLY A 7 31.08 -23.63 -18.75
N GLU A 8 30.48 -24.74 -18.35
CA GLU A 8 30.88 -26.09 -18.73
C GLU A 8 30.74 -26.35 -20.23
N LYS A 9 29.63 -25.92 -20.86
CA LYS A 9 29.42 -26.07 -22.31
C LYS A 9 30.42 -25.24 -23.15
N ASN A 10 30.86 -24.09 -22.66
CA ASN A 10 31.81 -23.26 -23.35
C ASN A 10 33.28 -23.73 -23.20
N SER A 11 33.61 -24.40 -22.09
CA SER A 11 34.94 -24.97 -21.88
C SER A 11 35.21 -26.23 -22.70
N ILE A 12 34.17 -27.07 -22.90
CA ILE A 12 34.24 -28.26 -23.74
C ILE A 12 34.49 -27.89 -25.22
N LYS A 13 33.94 -26.78 -25.71
CA LYS A 13 34.16 -26.31 -27.07
C LYS A 13 35.55 -25.71 -27.32
N LYS A 14 36.34 -25.37 -26.28
CA LYS A 14 37.66 -24.73 -26.39
C LYS A 14 38.85 -25.65 -26.16
N GLY A 15 38.65 -26.98 -25.98
CA GLY A 15 39.74 -27.96 -25.84
C GLY A 15 40.59 -27.79 -24.57
N ILE A 16 40.04 -27.26 -23.46
CA ILE A 16 40.78 -27.03 -22.23
C ILE A 16 41.00 -28.38 -21.50
N PRO A 17 42.24 -28.68 -21.07
CA PRO A 17 42.53 -29.93 -20.33
C PRO A 17 41.73 -30.03 -19.03
N ARG A 18 41.30 -31.28 -18.69
CA ARG A 18 40.46 -31.56 -17.50
C ARG A 18 41.05 -31.05 -16.19
N ILE A 19 42.37 -31.00 -16.05
CA ILE A 19 43.09 -30.49 -14.88
C ILE A 19 42.90 -28.97 -14.73
N MET A 20 42.86 -28.24 -15.84
CA MET A 20 42.60 -26.78 -15.84
C MET A 20 41.14 -26.42 -15.52
N MET A 21 40.18 -27.32 -15.80
CA MET A 21 38.76 -27.12 -15.50
C MET A 21 38.51 -27.05 -14.00
N GLY A 22 39.19 -27.87 -13.18
CA GLY A 22 39.08 -27.82 -11.73
C GLY A 22 39.59 -26.49 -11.14
N ALA A 23 40.71 -25.99 -11.63
CA ALA A 23 41.26 -24.69 -11.19
C ALA A 23 40.38 -23.50 -11.60
N LEU A 24 39.80 -23.52 -12.81
CA LEU A 24 38.88 -22.49 -13.28
C LEU A 24 37.54 -22.54 -12.54
N LYS A 25 37.05 -23.71 -12.16
CA LYS A 25 35.84 -23.88 -11.37
C LYS A 25 36.05 -23.36 -9.95
N ASN A 26 37.14 -23.71 -9.29
CA ASN A 26 37.50 -23.21 -7.97
C ASN A 26 37.71 -21.69 -7.96
N ASN A 27 38.33 -21.11 -9.00
CA ASN A 27 38.47 -19.67 -9.12
C ASN A 27 37.13 -18.95 -9.37
N ALA A 28 36.21 -19.54 -10.14
CA ALA A 28 34.86 -19.00 -10.34
C ALA A 28 33.99 -19.09 -9.08
N GLU A 29 34.09 -20.19 -8.35
CA GLU A 29 33.39 -20.36 -7.06
C GLU A 29 33.96 -19.42 -5.99
N ASN A 30 35.27 -19.26 -5.90
CA ASN A 30 35.93 -18.32 -5.00
C ASN A 30 35.62 -16.85 -5.33
N SER A 31 35.56 -16.49 -6.61
CA SER A 31 35.18 -15.12 -7.02
C SER A 31 33.68 -14.84 -6.79
N SER A 32 32.81 -15.82 -7.02
CA SER A 32 31.37 -15.74 -6.73
C SER A 32 31.10 -15.63 -5.22
N SER A 33 31.78 -16.44 -4.40
CA SER A 33 31.72 -16.40 -2.96
C SER A 33 32.25 -15.07 -2.39
N ARG A 34 33.34 -14.54 -2.96
CA ARG A 34 33.91 -13.24 -2.59
C ARG A 34 33.02 -12.06 -2.95
N LEU A 35 32.34 -12.11 -4.12
CA LEU A 35 31.34 -11.12 -4.51
C LEU A 35 30.10 -11.18 -3.59
N SER A 36 29.65 -12.37 -3.23
CA SER A 36 28.53 -12.56 -2.30
C SER A 36 28.87 -12.00 -0.91
N SER A 37 30.08 -12.29 -0.38
CA SER A 37 30.50 -11.76 0.93
C SER A 37 30.63 -10.23 0.93
N ILE A 38 31.17 -9.62 -0.16
CA ILE A 38 31.24 -8.17 -0.29
C ILE A 38 29.85 -7.54 -0.37
N HIS A 39 28.90 -8.19 -1.05
CA HIS A 39 27.51 -7.74 -1.10
C HIS A 39 26.84 -7.81 0.27
N THR A 40 27.06 -8.90 1.00
CA THR A 40 26.49 -9.09 2.36
C THR A 40 27.09 -8.06 3.33
N GLU A 41 28.39 -7.88 3.31
CA GLU A 41 29.10 -6.91 4.17
C GLU A 41 28.67 -5.46 3.86
N LYS A 42 28.46 -5.13 2.57
CA LYS A 42 27.97 -3.81 2.17
C LYS A 42 26.51 -3.59 2.58
N THR A 43 25.69 -4.64 2.52
CA THR A 43 24.29 -4.59 2.96
C THR A 43 24.18 -4.43 4.47
N GLU A 44 25.00 -5.19 5.23
CA GLU A 44 25.07 -5.08 6.69
C GLU A 44 25.59 -3.69 7.13
N LYS A 45 26.58 -3.15 6.43
CA LYS A 45 27.11 -1.82 6.72
C LYS A 45 26.10 -0.72 6.44
N LEU A 46 25.36 -0.82 5.33
CA LEU A 46 24.27 0.09 5.02
C LEU A 46 23.12 -0.02 6.03
N GLN A 47 22.79 -1.23 6.47
CA GLN A 47 21.79 -1.44 7.51
C GLN A 47 22.24 -0.89 8.88
N ALA A 48 23.51 -1.03 9.23
CA ALA A 48 24.09 -0.45 10.44
C ALA A 48 24.12 1.09 10.38
N GLU A 49 24.47 1.66 9.23
CA GLU A 49 24.42 3.12 9.00
C GLU A 49 22.96 3.63 9.06
N MET A 50 22.02 2.93 8.44
CA MET A 50 20.59 3.27 8.53
C MET A 50 20.07 3.18 9.97
N SER A 51 20.46 2.15 10.73
CA SER A 51 20.05 2.05 12.14
C SER A 51 20.70 3.13 13.01
N GLY A 52 21.95 3.52 12.73
CA GLY A 52 22.63 4.63 13.38
C GLY A 52 21.99 5.98 13.08
N ILE A 53 21.55 6.20 11.84
CA ILE A 53 20.82 7.40 11.43
C ILE A 53 19.42 7.41 12.06
N LYS A 54 18.72 6.26 12.08
CA LYS A 54 17.42 6.13 12.78
C LYS A 54 17.50 6.45 14.26
N SER A 55 18.61 6.10 14.93
CA SER A 55 18.79 6.40 16.37
C SER A 55 19.24 7.85 16.64
N SER A 56 19.79 8.55 15.66
CA SER A 56 20.20 9.96 15.75
C SER A 56 19.14 10.96 15.27
N LEU A 57 18.08 10.48 14.60
CA LEU A 57 16.93 11.32 14.32
C LEU A 57 16.27 11.73 15.64
N PRO A 58 15.92 13.02 15.82
CA PRO A 58 15.16 13.43 16.99
C PRO A 58 13.92 12.50 17.03
N GLN A 59 13.74 11.82 18.17
CA GLN A 59 12.51 11.08 18.41
C GLN A 59 11.39 12.10 18.19
N THR A 60 10.71 12.00 17.06
CA THR A 60 9.44 12.69 16.88
C THR A 60 8.63 12.28 18.10
N ASP A 61 8.42 13.24 19.01
CA ASP A 61 7.54 13.06 20.17
C ASP A 61 6.38 12.25 19.68
N LYS A 62 6.17 11.06 20.29
CA LYS A 62 5.23 10.03 19.82
C LYS A 62 4.01 10.74 19.26
N LEU A 63 3.87 10.73 17.95
CA LEU A 63 2.69 11.27 17.29
C LEU A 63 1.51 10.52 17.92
N LYS A 64 0.93 11.13 18.96
CA LYS A 64 -0.37 10.68 19.45
C LYS A 64 -1.35 11.06 18.37
N THR A 65 -1.56 10.15 17.46
CA THR A 65 -2.63 10.23 16.49
C THR A 65 -3.91 9.93 17.28
N ASP A 66 -4.50 10.97 17.82
CA ASP A 66 -5.80 10.86 18.49
C ASP A 66 -6.89 10.75 17.42
N PHE A 67 -6.83 9.69 16.58
CA PHE A 67 -8.01 9.28 15.86
C PHE A 67 -9.04 8.83 16.91
N ASN A 68 -10.16 9.53 16.98
CA ASN A 68 -11.29 9.07 17.75
C ASN A 68 -11.60 7.62 17.33
N ALA A 69 -11.83 6.74 18.28
CA ALA A 69 -12.11 5.35 17.97
C ALA A 69 -13.30 5.27 16.98
N SER A 70 -13.21 4.38 15.99
CA SER A 70 -14.36 4.03 15.15
C SER A 70 -15.58 3.79 16.04
N HIS A 71 -16.75 4.31 15.67
CA HIS A 71 -18.00 4.11 16.40
C HIS A 71 -18.46 2.65 16.37
N LEU A 72 -17.82 1.81 15.59
CA LEU A 72 -18.18 0.41 15.43
C LEU A 72 -17.56 -0.46 16.52
N HIS A 73 -18.36 -1.38 17.03
CA HIS A 73 -17.86 -2.37 17.97
C HIS A 73 -16.80 -3.26 17.31
N VAL A 74 -15.65 -3.44 17.98
CA VAL A 74 -14.57 -4.31 17.54
C VAL A 74 -15.10 -5.71 17.26
N GLY A 75 -14.73 -6.27 16.09
CA GLY A 75 -15.20 -7.58 15.66
C GLY A 75 -16.56 -7.61 14.96
N LYS A 76 -17.27 -6.46 14.84
CA LYS A 76 -18.49 -6.38 13.99
C LYS A 76 -18.14 -6.79 12.56
N VAL A 77 -18.94 -7.68 11.96
CA VAL A 77 -18.77 -8.06 10.56
C VAL A 77 -19.13 -6.89 9.67
N LEU A 78 -18.18 -6.40 8.89
CA LEU A 78 -18.35 -5.30 7.94
C LEU A 78 -18.73 -5.81 6.57
N VAL A 79 -18.04 -6.85 6.10
CA VAL A 79 -18.27 -7.47 4.80
C VAL A 79 -18.19 -8.98 4.95
N LYS A 80 -19.15 -9.68 4.34
CA LYS A 80 -19.15 -11.14 4.19
C LYS A 80 -19.36 -11.50 2.75
N ALA A 81 -18.32 -12.04 2.13
CA ALA A 81 -18.31 -12.51 0.75
C ALA A 81 -18.38 -14.03 0.72
N LYS A 82 -19.29 -14.58 -0.07
CA LYS A 82 -19.44 -16.02 -0.30
C LYS A 82 -19.50 -16.29 -1.80
N ASP A 83 -18.49 -17.03 -2.29
CA ASP A 83 -18.36 -17.45 -3.68
C ASP A 83 -18.45 -16.28 -4.69
N VAL A 84 -17.92 -15.11 -4.29
CA VAL A 84 -18.01 -13.87 -5.05
C VAL A 84 -17.11 -13.91 -6.27
N ASN A 85 -17.67 -13.56 -7.42
CA ASN A 85 -16.92 -13.26 -8.63
C ASN A 85 -17.51 -12.03 -9.34
N PHE A 86 -16.79 -11.53 -10.32
CA PHE A 86 -17.17 -10.33 -11.07
C PHE A 86 -16.77 -10.46 -12.54
N HIS A 87 -17.58 -9.93 -13.42
CA HIS A 87 -17.22 -9.71 -14.82
C HIS A 87 -17.66 -8.31 -15.26
N TYR A 88 -16.84 -7.68 -16.06
CA TYR A 88 -17.24 -6.43 -16.70
C TYR A 88 -18.18 -6.73 -17.86
N PRO A 89 -19.26 -5.93 -18.04
CA PRO A 89 -20.12 -6.07 -19.22
C PRO A 89 -19.27 -5.89 -20.48
N SER A 90 -19.36 -6.82 -21.42
CA SER A 90 -18.69 -6.70 -22.70
C SER A 90 -19.25 -5.50 -23.47
N LEU A 91 -18.41 -4.56 -23.85
CA LEU A 91 -18.78 -3.42 -24.70
C LEU A 91 -19.04 -3.81 -26.17
N ALA A 92 -18.89 -5.09 -26.52
CA ALA A 92 -19.07 -5.64 -27.87
C ALA A 92 -20.38 -6.40 -28.00
N ALA A 93 -21.51 -5.70 -27.94
CA ALA A 93 -22.75 -6.20 -28.50
C ALA A 93 -23.30 -5.14 -29.46
N SER A 94 -22.72 -5.06 -30.66
CA SER A 94 -23.45 -4.52 -31.81
C SER A 94 -24.68 -5.41 -32.01
N PRO A 95 -25.87 -4.86 -32.24
CA PRO A 95 -27.13 -5.64 -32.27
C PRO A 95 -27.24 -6.66 -33.42
N MET A 96 -26.19 -6.94 -34.16
CA MET A 96 -26.24 -7.67 -35.41
C MET A 96 -25.42 -8.95 -35.53
N GLU A 97 -24.76 -9.40 -34.46
CA GLU A 97 -24.07 -10.73 -34.46
C GLU A 97 -24.61 -11.63 -33.35
N THR A 98 -25.78 -12.23 -33.66
CA THR A 98 -26.33 -13.38 -32.93
C THR A 98 -25.65 -14.67 -33.41
N THR A 99 -24.44 -15.00 -32.90
CA THR A 99 -23.99 -16.39 -33.00
C THR A 99 -22.92 -16.67 -31.96
N ARG A 100 -23.31 -17.37 -30.91
CA ARG A 100 -22.65 -17.92 -29.73
C ARG A 100 -22.56 -16.95 -28.53
N PRO A 101 -23.10 -17.35 -27.37
CA PRO A 101 -22.75 -16.67 -26.13
C PRO A 101 -21.24 -16.88 -25.89
N GLU A 102 -20.45 -15.82 -26.07
CA GLU A 102 -19.07 -15.85 -25.58
C GLU A 102 -19.13 -16.17 -24.09
N ALA A 103 -18.36 -17.17 -23.67
CA ALA A 103 -18.26 -17.53 -22.26
C ALA A 103 -17.84 -16.27 -21.48
N VAL A 104 -18.72 -15.79 -20.60
CA VAL A 104 -18.48 -14.64 -19.76
C VAL A 104 -17.20 -14.91 -18.98
N LYS A 105 -16.13 -14.16 -19.28
CA LYS A 105 -14.86 -14.32 -18.61
C LYS A 105 -14.94 -13.68 -17.22
N GLU A 106 -15.00 -14.51 -16.22
CA GLU A 106 -14.92 -14.07 -14.84
C GLU A 106 -13.54 -13.45 -14.53
N LEU A 107 -13.52 -12.49 -13.62
CA LEU A 107 -12.31 -11.73 -13.28
C LEU A 107 -11.32 -12.57 -12.49
N TRP A 108 -11.82 -13.42 -11.60
CA TRP A 108 -11.00 -14.32 -10.79
C TRP A 108 -11.22 -15.76 -11.21
N SER A 109 -10.11 -16.51 -11.32
CA SER A 109 -10.12 -17.93 -11.70
C SER A 109 -10.85 -18.81 -10.68
N SER A 110 -10.85 -18.40 -9.42
CA SER A 110 -11.62 -19.00 -8.34
C SER A 110 -12.42 -17.92 -7.60
N SER A 111 -13.68 -18.25 -7.26
CA SER A 111 -14.56 -17.36 -6.51
C SER A 111 -13.99 -17.03 -5.13
N LEU A 112 -14.19 -15.80 -4.69
CA LEU A 112 -13.65 -15.28 -3.43
C LEU A 112 -14.65 -15.53 -2.28
N THR A 113 -14.17 -16.16 -1.21
CA THR A 113 -14.93 -16.31 0.03
C THR A 113 -14.10 -15.78 1.20
N PHE A 114 -14.55 -14.70 1.83
CA PHE A 114 -13.87 -14.08 2.96
C PHE A 114 -14.84 -13.31 3.85
N GLN A 115 -14.36 -12.96 5.03
CA GLN A 115 -15.06 -12.10 5.97
C GLN A 115 -14.11 -11.01 6.46
N LEU A 116 -14.60 -9.77 6.50
CA LEU A 116 -13.90 -8.60 7.02
C LEU A 116 -14.66 -8.09 8.26
N ARG A 117 -13.92 -7.89 9.34
CA ARG A 117 -14.46 -7.41 10.61
C ARG A 117 -13.87 -6.05 10.97
N SER A 118 -14.58 -5.30 11.80
CA SER A 118 -14.07 -4.06 12.39
C SER A 118 -12.79 -4.33 13.18
N GLY A 119 -11.73 -3.58 12.87
CA GLY A 119 -10.40 -3.76 13.44
C GLY A 119 -9.50 -4.73 12.66
N ASP A 120 -10.00 -5.43 11.63
CA ASP A 120 -9.16 -6.27 10.78
C ASP A 120 -8.13 -5.43 10.01
N ARG A 121 -6.92 -5.99 9.87
CA ARG A 121 -5.84 -5.43 9.07
C ARG A 121 -5.42 -6.43 8.01
N LEU A 122 -5.60 -6.09 6.75
CA LEU A 122 -5.32 -7.01 5.66
C LEU A 122 -4.65 -6.33 4.45
N SER A 123 -3.85 -7.09 3.73
CA SER A 123 -3.30 -6.69 2.43
C SER A 123 -3.98 -7.43 1.28
N LEU A 124 -4.19 -6.71 0.17
CA LEU A 124 -4.58 -7.30 -1.10
C LEU A 124 -3.35 -7.48 -1.97
N LYS A 125 -3.07 -8.71 -2.38
CA LYS A 125 -1.96 -9.06 -3.26
C LYS A 125 -2.44 -9.63 -4.58
N GLY A 126 -1.69 -9.40 -5.64
CA GLY A 126 -1.97 -9.91 -6.98
C GLY A 126 -1.28 -9.07 -8.04
N LYS A 127 -1.14 -9.61 -9.23
CA LYS A 127 -0.54 -8.93 -10.39
C LYS A 127 -1.36 -7.69 -10.79
N ASN A 128 -0.76 -6.82 -11.59
CA ASN A 128 -1.52 -5.73 -12.20
C ASN A 128 -2.64 -6.33 -13.08
N GLY A 129 -3.85 -5.79 -12.95
CA GLY A 129 -5.03 -6.32 -13.63
C GLY A 129 -5.70 -7.53 -12.94
N SER A 130 -5.21 -8.01 -11.78
CA SER A 130 -5.85 -9.12 -11.04
C SER A 130 -7.17 -8.76 -10.35
N GLY A 131 -7.68 -7.54 -10.53
CA GLY A 131 -8.97 -7.13 -9.96
C GLY A 131 -8.91 -6.56 -8.54
N LYS A 132 -7.75 -6.14 -8.03
CA LYS A 132 -7.61 -5.51 -6.71
C LYS A 132 -8.56 -4.32 -6.54
N THR A 133 -8.52 -3.37 -7.47
CA THR A 133 -9.39 -2.19 -7.45
C THR A 133 -10.87 -2.55 -7.59
N THR A 134 -11.19 -3.59 -8.37
CA THR A 134 -12.56 -4.10 -8.49
C THR A 134 -13.07 -4.67 -7.17
N LEU A 135 -12.23 -5.46 -6.47
CA LEU A 135 -12.57 -5.97 -5.16
C LEU A 135 -12.78 -4.85 -4.13
N LEU A 136 -11.93 -3.82 -4.15
CA LEU A 136 -12.13 -2.64 -3.28
C LEU A 136 -13.46 -1.95 -3.56
N LYS A 137 -13.82 -1.75 -4.83
CA LYS A 137 -15.11 -1.16 -5.22
C LYS A 137 -16.31 -2.01 -4.78
N LEU A 138 -16.18 -3.34 -4.83
CA LEU A 138 -17.20 -4.25 -4.28
C LEU A 138 -17.30 -4.10 -2.75
N ILE A 139 -16.17 -4.04 -2.04
CA ILE A 139 -16.14 -3.81 -0.58
C ILE A 139 -16.73 -2.46 -0.22
N MET A 140 -16.43 -1.41 -0.95
CA MET A 140 -17.02 -0.07 -0.77
C MET A 140 -18.50 0.01 -1.16
N GLY A 141 -19.00 -0.96 -1.96
CA GLY A 141 -20.39 -0.99 -2.46
C GLY A 141 -20.63 -0.10 -3.67
N GLU A 142 -19.57 0.32 -4.34
CA GLU A 142 -19.64 1.04 -5.62
C GLU A 142 -19.98 0.10 -6.77
N LEU A 143 -19.67 -1.19 -6.61
CA LEU A 143 -20.02 -2.26 -7.54
C LEU A 143 -20.77 -3.36 -6.81
N HIS A 144 -21.56 -4.14 -7.56
CA HIS A 144 -22.22 -5.34 -7.07
C HIS A 144 -21.57 -6.59 -7.71
N PRO A 145 -21.40 -7.69 -6.97
CA PRO A 145 -20.85 -8.91 -7.54
C PRO A 145 -21.78 -9.46 -8.63
N THR A 146 -21.20 -10.04 -9.67
CA THR A 146 -21.96 -10.69 -10.75
C THR A 146 -22.16 -12.19 -10.47
N GLY A 147 -21.37 -12.76 -9.57
CA GLY A 147 -21.48 -14.12 -9.06
C GLY A 147 -21.34 -14.13 -7.53
N GLY A 148 -22.01 -15.09 -6.87
CA GLY A 148 -21.98 -15.22 -5.42
C GLY A 148 -22.80 -14.16 -4.69
N VAL A 149 -22.52 -13.99 -3.39
CA VAL A 149 -23.24 -13.04 -2.51
C VAL A 149 -22.25 -12.24 -1.69
N MET A 150 -22.43 -10.92 -1.62
CA MET A 150 -21.68 -10.03 -0.74
C MET A 150 -22.65 -9.24 0.15
N GLU A 151 -22.60 -9.52 1.44
CA GLU A 151 -23.35 -8.81 2.47
C GLU A 151 -22.44 -7.69 3.03
N ARG A 152 -22.97 -6.49 3.15
CA ARG A 152 -22.28 -5.33 3.74
C ARG A 152 -23.07 -4.76 4.89
N ALA A 153 -22.39 -4.50 6.00
CA ALA A 153 -22.92 -3.63 7.05
C ALA A 153 -22.85 -2.16 6.62
N ASP A 154 -23.47 -1.30 7.38
CA ASP A 154 -23.27 0.14 7.28
C ASP A 154 -21.98 0.54 8.00
N PHE A 155 -21.04 1.16 7.25
CA PHE A 155 -19.77 1.68 7.71
C PHE A 155 -19.24 2.77 6.78
N THR A 156 -18.42 3.65 7.33
CA THR A 156 -17.73 4.70 6.58
C THR A 156 -16.33 4.24 6.16
N SER A 157 -15.96 4.53 4.92
CA SER A 157 -14.62 4.20 4.42
C SER A 157 -13.98 5.40 3.72
N VAL A 158 -12.66 5.49 3.82
CA VAL A 158 -11.85 6.46 3.09
C VAL A 158 -10.83 5.71 2.25
N TYR A 159 -10.84 6.00 0.95
CA TYR A 159 -9.89 5.47 -0.02
C TYR A 159 -8.81 6.52 -0.29
N LEU A 160 -7.57 6.18 0.03
CA LEU A 160 -6.39 6.97 -0.24
C LEU A 160 -5.70 6.37 -1.46
N ASP A 161 -5.94 6.98 -2.60
CA ASP A 161 -5.43 6.56 -3.90
C ASP A 161 -4.06 7.15 -4.22
N GLN A 162 -3.42 6.62 -5.27
CA GLN A 162 -2.12 7.09 -5.76
C GLN A 162 -2.17 8.51 -6.37
N GLU A 163 -3.35 9.00 -6.74
CA GLU A 163 -3.54 10.33 -7.33
C GLU A 163 -3.79 11.40 -6.26
N TYR A 164 -3.92 10.97 -4.99
CA TYR A 164 -4.20 11.87 -3.86
C TYR A 164 -5.49 12.69 -4.06
N SER A 165 -6.54 12.05 -4.56
CA SER A 165 -7.81 12.70 -4.95
C SER A 165 -8.50 13.47 -3.82
N LEU A 166 -8.16 13.14 -2.56
CA LEU A 166 -8.62 13.85 -1.37
C LEU A 166 -8.11 15.30 -1.31
N VAL A 167 -6.93 15.57 -1.91
CA VAL A 167 -6.27 16.90 -1.89
C VAL A 167 -6.63 17.70 -3.12
N ARG A 168 -7.26 18.86 -2.94
CA ARG A 168 -7.62 19.77 -4.03
C ARG A 168 -6.45 20.66 -4.39
N ASN A 169 -5.98 20.54 -5.63
CA ASN A 169 -4.81 21.25 -6.14
C ASN A 169 -4.94 22.79 -6.13
N GLU A 170 -6.17 23.29 -6.20
CA GLU A 170 -6.50 24.72 -6.26
C GLU A 170 -6.41 25.42 -4.90
N ARG A 171 -6.39 24.64 -3.82
CA ARG A 171 -6.33 25.15 -2.44
C ARG A 171 -4.89 25.28 -1.96
N SER A 172 -4.67 26.16 -0.98
CA SER A 172 -3.46 26.12 -0.18
C SER A 172 -3.56 25.00 0.89
N VAL A 173 -2.43 24.66 1.50
CA VAL A 173 -2.35 23.68 2.60
C VAL A 173 -3.35 24.03 3.71
N LEU A 174 -3.37 25.30 4.15
CA LEU A 174 -4.27 25.75 5.20
C LEU A 174 -5.73 25.67 4.75
N GLN A 175 -6.06 26.18 3.56
CA GLN A 175 -7.43 26.11 3.01
C GLN A 175 -7.90 24.65 2.85
N GLN A 176 -7.00 23.75 2.52
CA GLN A 176 -7.33 22.32 2.42
C GLN A 176 -7.68 21.76 3.81
N ALA A 177 -6.91 22.10 4.83
CA ALA A 177 -7.17 21.71 6.21
C ALA A 177 -8.47 22.31 6.75
N GLU A 178 -8.72 23.61 6.50
CA GLU A 178 -9.96 24.30 6.88
C GLU A 178 -11.20 23.66 6.28
N ALA A 179 -11.12 23.19 5.04
CA ALA A 179 -12.24 22.53 4.36
C ALA A 179 -12.67 21.19 5.02
N PHE A 180 -11.80 20.61 5.83
CA PHE A 180 -12.08 19.39 6.61
C PHE A 180 -12.44 19.67 8.07
N ASN A 181 -12.40 20.95 8.49
CA ASN A 181 -12.67 21.33 9.87
C ASN A 181 -14.18 21.42 10.18
N HIS A 182 -14.89 20.31 10.03
CA HIS A 182 -16.33 20.24 10.31
C HIS A 182 -16.68 20.35 11.78
N ARG A 183 -15.75 20.00 12.69
CA ARG A 183 -15.92 20.12 14.15
C ARG A 183 -15.54 21.50 14.71
N HIS A 184 -15.25 22.46 13.82
CA HIS A 184 -14.92 23.84 14.21
C HIS A 184 -13.76 23.93 15.22
N LEU A 185 -12.70 23.16 14.98
CA LEU A 185 -11.46 23.29 15.76
C LEU A 185 -10.97 24.74 15.72
N PRO A 186 -10.52 25.27 16.87
CA PRO A 186 -9.83 26.56 16.89
C PRO A 186 -8.61 26.53 15.93
N GLU A 187 -8.32 27.68 15.33
CA GLU A 187 -7.24 27.79 14.34
C GLU A 187 -5.88 27.31 14.88
N HIS A 188 -5.59 27.56 16.17
CA HIS A 188 -4.33 27.13 16.79
C HIS A 188 -4.21 25.60 16.93
N GLU A 189 -5.32 24.89 17.17
CA GLU A 189 -5.34 23.42 17.23
C GLU A 189 -5.11 22.83 15.85
N MET A 190 -5.79 23.35 14.83
CA MET A 190 -5.62 22.94 13.43
C MET A 190 -4.16 23.16 12.97
N LYS A 191 -3.58 24.31 13.30
CA LYS A 191 -2.17 24.63 13.04
C LYS A 191 -1.22 23.70 13.78
N THR A 192 -1.56 23.27 14.98
CA THR A 192 -0.80 22.28 15.75
C THR A 192 -0.82 20.92 15.04
N ILE A 193 -1.98 20.49 14.51
CA ILE A 193 -2.08 19.25 13.73
C ILE A 193 -1.25 19.37 12.45
N LEU A 194 -1.35 20.47 11.71
CA LEU A 194 -0.53 20.73 10.51
C LEU A 194 0.97 20.59 10.80
N ASN A 195 1.45 21.23 11.89
CA ASN A 195 2.85 21.12 12.29
C ASN A 195 3.27 19.67 12.61
N ARG A 196 2.42 18.87 13.25
CA ARG A 196 2.68 17.45 13.53
C ARG A 196 2.85 16.64 12.24
N TYR A 197 2.15 17.00 11.16
CA TYR A 197 2.29 16.41 9.85
C TYR A 197 3.34 17.10 8.97
N LEU A 198 4.26 17.85 9.59
CA LEU A 198 5.38 18.56 8.94
C LEU A 198 4.92 19.62 7.92
N PHE A 199 3.87 20.34 8.27
CA PHE A 199 3.48 21.56 7.56
C PHE A 199 3.71 22.78 8.47
N PRO A 200 4.95 23.32 8.53
CA PRO A 200 5.25 24.51 9.30
C PRO A 200 4.61 25.77 8.69
N HIS A 201 4.64 26.87 9.43
CA HIS A 201 3.95 28.11 9.10
C HIS A 201 4.25 28.65 7.69
N ASP A 202 5.48 28.53 7.24
CA ASP A 202 5.95 29.03 5.94
C ASP A 202 5.34 28.29 4.74
N VAL A 203 4.83 27.07 4.93
CA VAL A 203 4.19 26.29 3.86
C VAL A 203 2.66 26.34 3.88
N TRP A 204 2.02 26.95 4.86
CA TRP A 204 0.54 26.96 4.94
C TRP A 204 -0.14 27.62 3.74
N ASN A 205 0.49 28.62 3.14
CA ASN A 205 -0.01 29.30 1.95
C ASN A 205 0.48 28.66 0.64
N LYS A 206 1.29 27.57 0.70
CA LYS A 206 1.77 26.87 -0.47
C LYS A 206 0.59 26.17 -1.17
N PRO A 207 0.39 26.36 -2.50
CA PRO A 207 -0.65 25.66 -3.23
C PRO A 207 -0.43 24.16 -3.20
N CYS A 208 -1.49 23.38 -3.00
CA CYS A 208 -1.43 21.91 -2.97
C CYS A 208 -0.92 21.30 -4.29
N SER A 209 -1.09 22.01 -5.42
CA SER A 209 -0.51 21.62 -6.71
C SER A 209 1.04 21.56 -6.71
N LYS A 210 1.70 22.26 -5.80
CA LYS A 210 3.17 22.29 -5.64
C LYS A 210 3.70 21.32 -4.58
N LEU A 211 2.83 20.55 -3.97
CA LEU A 211 3.19 19.52 -3.00
C LEU A 211 3.71 18.27 -3.72
N SER A 212 4.75 17.64 -3.15
CA SER A 212 5.19 16.31 -3.53
C SER A 212 4.12 15.26 -3.20
N GLY A 213 4.25 14.04 -3.73
CA GLY A 213 3.35 12.93 -3.40
C GLY A 213 3.31 12.65 -1.89
N GLY A 214 4.48 12.61 -1.24
CA GLY A 214 4.58 12.44 0.22
C GLY A 214 3.91 13.55 1.01
N GLU A 215 4.12 14.81 0.61
CA GLU A 215 3.43 15.94 1.22
C GLU A 215 1.91 15.85 1.04
N LYS A 216 1.41 15.45 -0.13
CA LYS A 216 -0.03 15.26 -0.37
C LYS A 216 -0.61 14.13 0.48
N MET A 217 0.11 13.01 0.61
CA MET A 217 -0.32 11.89 1.46
C MET A 217 -0.39 12.33 2.94
N ARG A 218 0.65 12.98 3.46
CA ARG A 218 0.64 13.55 4.82
C ARG A 218 -0.50 14.54 5.03
N LEU A 219 -0.76 15.41 4.03
CA LEU A 219 -1.87 16.36 4.10
C LEU A 219 -3.23 15.66 4.10
N SER A 220 -3.39 14.55 3.36
CA SER A 220 -4.60 13.74 3.39
C SER A 220 -4.88 13.21 4.79
N PHE A 221 -3.89 12.60 5.45
CA PHE A 221 -4.04 12.15 6.84
C PHE A 221 -4.28 13.29 7.81
N CYS A 222 -3.58 14.42 7.63
CA CYS A 222 -3.81 15.63 8.44
C CYS A 222 -5.27 16.12 8.33
N CYS A 223 -5.83 16.18 7.12
CA CYS A 223 -7.21 16.54 6.87
C CYS A 223 -8.19 15.57 7.56
N LEU A 224 -7.93 14.27 7.49
CA LEU A 224 -8.76 13.26 8.15
C LEU A 224 -8.71 13.37 9.67
N MET A 225 -7.55 13.73 10.24
CA MET A 225 -7.41 14.04 11.68
C MET A 225 -8.19 15.28 12.09
N ILE A 226 -8.30 16.27 11.21
CA ILE A 226 -9.06 17.50 11.45
C ILE A 226 -10.56 17.27 11.31
N ALA A 227 -10.97 16.30 10.46
CA ALA A 227 -12.38 15.98 10.23
C ALA A 227 -13.07 15.47 11.51
N ASP A 228 -14.38 15.65 11.57
CA ASP A 228 -15.19 15.27 12.75
C ASP A 228 -15.35 13.75 12.90
N ASN A 229 -15.30 13.03 11.81
CA ASN A 229 -15.55 11.60 11.78
C ASN A 229 -14.31 10.81 11.34
N THR A 230 -13.76 10.02 12.25
CA THR A 230 -12.79 8.99 11.90
C THR A 230 -13.51 7.91 11.10
N PRO A 231 -13.04 7.55 9.89
CA PRO A 231 -13.66 6.48 9.12
C PRO A 231 -13.54 5.15 9.85
N ASP A 232 -14.48 4.23 9.59
CA ASP A 232 -14.42 2.88 10.15
C ASP A 232 -13.40 2.00 9.43
N MET A 233 -13.04 2.41 8.19
CA MET A 233 -12.11 1.69 7.35
C MET A 233 -11.22 2.63 6.53
N PHE A 234 -9.92 2.42 6.60
CA PHE A 234 -8.96 2.96 5.64
C PHE A 234 -8.67 1.95 4.53
N ILE A 235 -8.68 2.42 3.30
CA ILE A 235 -8.23 1.69 2.12
C ILE A 235 -7.04 2.47 1.54
N LEU A 236 -5.88 1.83 1.50
CA LEU A 236 -4.60 2.42 1.13
C LEU A 236 -4.09 1.75 -0.15
N ASP A 237 -3.92 2.52 -1.21
CA ASP A 237 -3.40 2.02 -2.49
C ASP A 237 -1.97 2.52 -2.71
N GLU A 238 -0.99 1.63 -2.49
CA GLU A 238 0.46 1.89 -2.57
C GLU A 238 0.88 3.15 -1.77
N PRO A 239 0.55 3.22 -0.46
CA PRO A 239 0.69 4.44 0.34
C PRO A 239 2.14 4.87 0.57
N THR A 240 3.13 4.00 0.30
CA THR A 240 4.55 4.30 0.48
C THR A 240 5.28 4.64 -0.82
N ASN A 241 4.59 4.53 -1.98
CA ASN A 241 5.22 4.79 -3.25
C ASN A 241 5.64 6.25 -3.42
N ASN A 242 6.89 6.46 -3.87
CA ASN A 242 7.47 7.79 -4.12
C ASN A 242 7.48 8.72 -2.90
N LEU A 243 7.47 8.17 -1.68
CA LEU A 243 7.57 8.93 -0.44
C LEU A 243 9.01 8.99 0.06
N ASP A 244 9.35 10.10 0.73
CA ASP A 244 10.54 10.20 1.55
C ASP A 244 10.39 9.42 2.86
N ILE A 245 11.52 9.09 3.50
CA ILE A 245 11.55 8.27 4.71
C ILE A 245 10.71 8.89 5.84
N GLU A 246 10.77 10.20 6.00
CA GLU A 246 10.06 10.93 7.04
C GLU A 246 8.53 10.84 6.83
N SER A 247 8.07 10.96 5.59
CA SER A 247 6.65 10.74 5.25
C SER A 247 6.20 9.31 5.53
N ILE A 248 7.01 8.31 5.20
CA ILE A 248 6.71 6.90 5.47
C ILE A 248 6.58 6.66 6.99
N GLU A 249 7.50 7.20 7.81
CA GLU A 249 7.46 7.06 9.26
C GLU A 249 6.18 7.65 9.87
N ILE A 250 5.79 8.85 9.44
CA ILE A 250 4.56 9.52 9.91
C ILE A 250 3.31 8.72 9.53
N ILE A 251 3.22 8.27 8.27
CA ILE A 251 2.07 7.51 7.79
C ILE A 251 1.99 6.15 8.49
N THR A 252 3.13 5.47 8.64
CA THR A 252 3.22 4.19 9.36
C THR A 252 2.75 4.34 10.80
N ALA A 253 3.24 5.37 11.51
CA ALA A 253 2.80 5.65 12.89
C ALA A 253 1.30 5.94 12.95
N THR A 254 0.79 6.76 12.02
CA THR A 254 -0.62 7.11 11.92
C THR A 254 -1.51 5.86 11.74
N ILE A 255 -1.15 4.99 10.79
CA ILE A 255 -1.92 3.76 10.52
C ILE A 255 -1.77 2.74 11.65
N ARG A 256 -0.59 2.62 12.26
CA ARG A 256 -0.39 1.71 13.40
C ARG A 256 -1.30 2.08 14.58
N ASP A 257 -1.41 3.37 14.89
CA ASP A 257 -2.19 3.86 16.02
C ASP A 257 -3.70 3.91 15.74
N TYR A 258 -4.11 3.83 14.47
CA TYR A 258 -5.50 3.78 14.08
C TYR A 258 -6.16 2.46 14.50
N ALA A 259 -7.27 2.53 15.25
CA ALA A 259 -7.96 1.37 15.81
C ALA A 259 -8.99 0.71 14.86
N GLY A 260 -9.33 1.36 13.74
CA GLY A 260 -10.30 0.84 12.77
C GLY A 260 -9.71 -0.19 11.80
N THR A 261 -10.51 -0.55 10.81
CA THR A 261 -10.14 -1.53 9.79
C THR A 261 -9.18 -0.93 8.76
N VAL A 262 -8.17 -1.68 8.35
CA VAL A 262 -7.22 -1.26 7.31
C VAL A 262 -7.15 -2.31 6.21
N ILE A 263 -7.34 -1.87 4.97
CA ILE A 263 -7.02 -2.65 3.77
C ILE A 263 -5.89 -1.93 3.04
N ALA A 264 -4.78 -2.61 2.78
CA ALA A 264 -3.67 -2.04 2.03
C ALA A 264 -3.33 -2.85 0.79
N ILE A 265 -3.11 -2.16 -0.32
CA ILE A 265 -2.36 -2.67 -1.46
C ILE A 265 -0.97 -2.09 -1.30
N SER A 266 0.03 -2.91 -1.02
CA SER A 266 1.41 -2.45 -0.91
C SER A 266 2.39 -3.58 -1.20
N HIS A 267 3.51 -3.22 -1.81
CA HIS A 267 4.68 -4.09 -2.01
C HIS A 267 5.73 -3.91 -0.91
N ASP A 268 5.56 -2.92 -0.04
CA ASP A 268 6.45 -2.62 1.07
C ASP A 268 6.17 -3.54 2.28
N ARG A 269 7.05 -4.51 2.47
CA ARG A 269 6.91 -5.50 3.55
C ARG A 269 7.14 -4.89 4.94
N GLU A 270 8.04 -3.89 5.05
CA GLU A 270 8.31 -3.22 6.32
C GLU A 270 7.09 -2.40 6.74
N PHE A 271 6.52 -1.63 5.84
CA PHE A 271 5.27 -0.90 6.08
C PHE A 271 4.14 -1.83 6.53
N LEU A 272 3.90 -2.94 5.83
CA LEU A 272 2.83 -3.90 6.20
C LEU A 272 3.07 -4.47 7.60
N LYS A 273 4.30 -4.86 7.92
CA LYS A 273 4.67 -5.38 9.23
C LYS A 273 4.52 -4.34 10.34
N ASP A 274 5.05 -3.13 10.13
CA ASP A 274 5.07 -2.08 11.15
C ASP A 274 3.67 -1.50 11.41
N THR A 275 2.76 -1.64 10.45
CA THR A 275 1.34 -1.30 10.60
C THR A 275 0.48 -2.44 11.11
N GLY A 276 1.04 -3.63 11.38
CA GLY A 276 0.31 -4.80 11.90
C GLY A 276 -0.59 -5.48 10.87
N ILE A 277 -0.30 -5.32 9.57
CA ILE A 277 -1.03 -5.98 8.48
C ILE A 277 -0.40 -7.34 8.22
N GLU A 278 -0.95 -8.39 8.85
CA GLU A 278 -0.44 -9.76 8.76
C GLU A 278 -1.29 -10.68 7.86
N ARG A 279 -2.57 -10.33 7.68
CA ARG A 279 -3.51 -11.13 6.89
C ARG A 279 -3.47 -10.69 5.42
N GLU A 280 -3.55 -11.67 4.50
CA GLU A 280 -3.47 -11.42 3.06
C GLU A 280 -4.65 -12.06 2.31
N ILE A 281 -5.13 -11.37 1.27
CA ILE A 281 -5.99 -11.94 0.23
C ILE A 281 -5.19 -11.89 -1.07
N LEU A 282 -4.94 -13.07 -1.65
CA LEU A 282 -4.26 -13.21 -2.93
C LEU A 282 -5.30 -13.31 -4.04
N LEU A 283 -5.16 -12.46 -5.05
CA LEU A 283 -5.99 -12.45 -6.26
C LEU A 283 -5.19 -13.01 -7.44
N GLU A 284 -5.72 -14.07 -8.05
CA GLU A 284 -5.11 -14.80 -9.19
C GLU A 284 -5.94 -14.66 -10.47
#